data_58ea436878e790740b6b6f5126adcff5
#
_entry.id   58ea436878e790740b6b6f5126adcff5
#
_cell.length_a   1.000
_cell.length_b   1.000
_cell.length_c   1.000
_cell.angle_alpha   90.00
_cell.angle_beta   90.00
_cell.angle_gamma   90.00
#
_symmetry.space_group_name_H-M   'P 1'
#
loop_
_entity.id
_entity.type
_entity.pdbx_description
1 polymer ?
#
loop_
_entity_poly.entity_id
_entity_poly.type
_entity_poly.pdbx_seq_one_letter_code
_entity_poly.pdbx_strand_id
1 'polypeptide(L)'
;MKKIVLLVLCAVLLLNGMALAEPVEPTGKLVLYSPLTTSMIENMLAMFEKDTGIQTECLAMGTGDALKRIIAESENPQCDILWSGTIGTVGSNGQYFQDYTCANEDSFYDQYKNVEGNLTRFDCVPSVIMINTDIIGDIEIKGYKDLLNPALKGKIVFANPQASSSSFEHLVNMLYAMGTDNQPNGWDYVNEFCKQLPNGCVNSSSAVYKGVADGEYAVGLTFEQGGATYVPQGNIKLVYMEEGVIIRGDGVYITKNCPNLDSARKFVDWLTSKEAQEYMNSTQFRRTIRKDVPETESMASMESINVIVDDEKIASEHKMEWIEKFQEALINALE
;
A
#
# COMPACT_ATOMS: atom_id res chain seq x y z
N MET A 1 -35.11 72.38 16.97
CA MET A 1 -33.87 73.02 17.51
C MET A 1 -32.92 71.93 17.95
N LYS A 2 -31.79 71.88 17.29
CA LYS A 2 -30.49 71.33 17.79
C LYS A 2 -30.37 69.84 18.18
N LYS A 3 -29.58 69.09 17.33
CA LYS A 3 -28.67 68.02 17.70
C LYS A 3 -29.27 66.64 17.98
N ILE A 4 -29.62 65.93 16.93
CA ILE A 4 -29.45 64.43 16.83
C ILE A 4 -29.03 64.18 15.39
N VAL A 5 -27.80 64.45 15.08
CA VAL A 5 -27.06 64.00 13.88
C VAL A 5 -25.67 63.82 14.37
N LEU A 6 -25.31 62.60 14.77
CA LEU A 6 -23.95 62.09 14.83
C LEU A 6 -23.89 60.81 15.67
N LEU A 7 -24.46 59.70 15.20
CA LEU A 7 -24.20 58.38 15.78
C LEU A 7 -24.63 57.24 14.84
N VAL A 8 -24.48 57.42 13.55
CA VAL A 8 -24.76 56.37 12.53
C VAL A 8 -23.52 56.12 11.65
N LEU A 9 -22.31 56.50 12.07
CA LEU A 9 -21.12 56.41 11.22
C LEU A 9 -19.98 55.58 11.81
N CYS A 10 -20.23 54.62 12.69
CA CYS A 10 -19.17 53.76 13.24
C CYS A 10 -19.51 52.25 13.31
N ALA A 11 -20.50 51.79 12.56
CA ALA A 11 -20.87 50.35 12.56
C ALA A 11 -20.64 49.63 11.21
N VAL A 12 -19.80 50.15 10.33
CA VAL A 12 -19.58 49.59 8.97
C VAL A 12 -18.14 49.09 8.76
N LEU A 13 -17.31 48.95 9.77
CA LEU A 13 -15.90 48.61 9.56
C LEU A 13 -15.42 47.39 10.41
N LEU A 14 -16.20 46.33 10.58
CA LEU A 14 -15.70 45.06 11.12
C LEU A 14 -16.39 43.84 10.47
N LEU A 15 -16.70 43.91 9.18
CA LEU A 15 -16.86 42.74 8.35
C LEU A 15 -15.53 42.49 7.64
N ASN A 16 -14.50 42.13 8.41
CA ASN A 16 -13.30 41.49 7.87
C ASN A 16 -13.74 40.16 7.23
N GLY A 17 -13.70 40.15 5.91
CA GLY A 17 -14.08 39.03 5.07
C GLY A 17 -13.36 37.76 5.47
N MET A 18 -14.09 36.79 6.01
CA MET A 18 -13.84 35.42 5.68
C MET A 18 -14.11 35.32 4.18
N ALA A 19 -13.07 35.43 3.39
CA ALA A 19 -13.13 34.96 2.00
C ALA A 19 -13.47 33.49 2.09
N LEU A 20 -14.75 33.16 1.91
CA LEU A 20 -15.15 31.79 1.54
C LEU A 20 -14.40 31.58 0.23
N ALA A 21 -13.46 30.65 0.24
CA ALA A 21 -12.83 30.18 -1.01
C ALA A 21 -13.98 29.81 -1.95
N GLU A 22 -14.03 30.47 -3.11
CA GLU A 22 -15.01 30.10 -4.14
C GLU A 22 -14.82 28.63 -4.46
N PRO A 23 -15.91 27.85 -4.63
CA PRO A 23 -15.79 26.47 -5.07
C PRO A 23 -14.99 26.44 -6.37
N VAL A 24 -13.90 25.70 -6.39
CA VAL A 24 -13.12 25.51 -7.61
C VAL A 24 -14.00 24.74 -8.60
N GLU A 25 -14.30 25.33 -9.75
CA GLU A 25 -15.04 24.64 -10.80
C GLU A 25 -14.27 23.39 -11.26
N PRO A 26 -14.95 22.23 -11.45
CA PRO A 26 -14.27 21.02 -11.86
C PRO A 26 -13.51 21.21 -13.18
N THR A 27 -12.21 20.93 -13.16
CA THR A 27 -11.33 21.06 -14.33
C THR A 27 -11.15 19.75 -15.12
N GLY A 28 -11.73 18.66 -14.63
CA GLY A 28 -11.63 17.34 -15.24
C GLY A 28 -12.21 16.25 -14.36
N LYS A 29 -12.08 14.99 -14.84
CA LYS A 29 -12.45 13.78 -14.11
C LYS A 29 -11.29 12.80 -14.10
N LEU A 30 -11.24 11.95 -13.07
CA LEU A 30 -10.29 10.85 -12.95
C LEU A 30 -10.97 9.64 -12.31
N VAL A 31 -10.84 8.48 -12.93
CA VAL A 31 -11.36 7.20 -12.41
C VAL A 31 -10.21 6.29 -12.02
N LEU A 32 -10.24 5.80 -10.77
CA LEU A 32 -9.16 4.98 -10.21
C LEU A 32 -9.69 3.62 -9.74
N TYR A 33 -8.88 2.57 -9.88
CA TYR A 33 -9.04 1.30 -9.18
C TYR A 33 -7.90 1.16 -8.17
N SER A 34 -8.21 0.81 -6.91
CA SER A 34 -7.19 0.80 -5.85
C SER A 34 -7.47 -0.24 -4.76
N PRO A 35 -6.44 -0.98 -4.31
CA PRO A 35 -6.50 -1.86 -3.15
C PRO A 35 -6.13 -1.17 -1.83
N LEU A 36 -5.81 0.12 -1.87
CA LEU A 36 -5.39 0.89 -0.70
C LEU A 36 -6.49 0.96 0.37
N THR A 37 -6.13 1.35 1.57
CA THR A 37 -7.10 1.54 2.65
C THR A 37 -8.08 2.67 2.32
N THR A 38 -9.34 2.51 2.70
CA THR A 38 -10.39 3.53 2.44
C THR A 38 -9.97 4.90 2.94
N SER A 39 -9.39 4.98 4.14
CA SER A 39 -8.94 6.25 4.72
C SER A 39 -7.83 6.91 3.89
N MET A 40 -6.90 6.15 3.34
CA MET A 40 -5.86 6.69 2.46
C MET A 40 -6.45 7.19 1.14
N ILE A 41 -7.33 6.41 0.53
CA ILE A 41 -8.02 6.80 -0.72
C ILE A 41 -8.76 8.12 -0.51
N GLU A 42 -9.61 8.20 0.50
CA GLU A 42 -10.44 9.39 0.79
C GLU A 42 -9.58 10.63 1.08
N ASN A 43 -8.57 10.50 1.95
CA ASN A 43 -7.73 11.62 2.33
C ASN A 43 -6.89 12.15 1.17
N MET A 44 -6.26 11.26 0.40
CA MET A 44 -5.40 11.66 -0.72
C MET A 44 -6.21 12.24 -1.88
N LEU A 45 -7.37 11.63 -2.21
CA LEU A 45 -8.20 12.14 -3.29
C LEU A 45 -8.84 13.49 -2.93
N ALA A 46 -9.30 13.68 -1.68
CA ALA A 46 -9.80 14.98 -1.24
C ALA A 46 -8.72 16.08 -1.35
N MET A 47 -7.47 15.76 -1.02
CA MET A 47 -6.35 16.66 -1.16
C MET A 47 -6.05 16.96 -2.65
N PHE A 48 -6.01 15.93 -3.49
CA PHE A 48 -5.80 16.07 -4.93
C PHE A 48 -6.90 16.94 -5.60
N GLU A 49 -8.17 16.68 -5.28
CA GLU A 49 -9.31 17.47 -5.79
C GLU A 49 -9.22 18.94 -5.38
N LYS A 50 -8.85 19.20 -4.11
CA LYS A 50 -8.64 20.55 -3.61
C LYS A 50 -7.52 21.28 -4.36
N ASP A 51 -6.41 20.60 -4.62
CA ASP A 51 -5.21 21.21 -5.20
C ASP A 51 -5.34 21.41 -6.72
N THR A 52 -6.15 20.58 -7.39
CA THR A 52 -6.20 20.54 -8.87
C THR A 52 -7.54 20.91 -9.48
N GLY A 53 -8.63 20.82 -8.71
CA GLY A 53 -10.00 20.93 -9.21
C GLY A 53 -10.48 19.74 -10.05
N ILE A 54 -9.70 18.64 -10.16
CA ILE A 54 -10.07 17.44 -10.88
C ILE A 54 -10.93 16.57 -9.95
N GLN A 55 -12.14 16.22 -10.38
CA GLN A 55 -13.01 15.32 -9.61
C GLN A 55 -12.55 13.87 -9.74
N THR A 56 -12.60 13.11 -8.66
CA THR A 56 -12.15 11.73 -8.61
C THR A 56 -13.29 10.76 -8.31
N GLU A 57 -13.18 9.56 -8.89
CA GLU A 57 -14.03 8.41 -8.56
C GLU A 57 -13.10 7.21 -8.36
N CYS A 58 -13.12 6.59 -7.18
CA CYS A 58 -12.27 5.45 -6.90
C CYS A 58 -13.10 4.22 -6.54
N LEU A 59 -12.84 3.10 -7.24
CA LEU A 59 -13.37 1.80 -6.88
C LEU A 59 -12.33 1.04 -6.07
N ALA A 60 -12.62 0.85 -4.78
CA ALA A 60 -11.78 0.06 -3.90
C ALA A 60 -11.97 -1.44 -4.16
N MET A 61 -10.89 -2.15 -4.51
CA MET A 61 -10.89 -3.60 -4.76
C MET A 61 -9.46 -4.15 -4.66
N GLY A 62 -9.32 -5.48 -4.47
CA GLY A 62 -7.99 -6.10 -4.45
C GLY A 62 -7.23 -5.93 -5.77
N THR A 63 -5.90 -5.85 -5.72
CA THR A 63 -5.03 -5.65 -6.91
C THR A 63 -5.32 -6.68 -8.02
N GLY A 64 -5.52 -7.94 -7.64
CA GLY A 64 -5.81 -9.00 -8.60
C GLY A 64 -7.14 -8.81 -9.33
N ASP A 65 -8.17 -8.33 -8.65
CA ASP A 65 -9.48 -8.06 -9.25
C ASP A 65 -9.46 -6.79 -10.08
N ALA A 66 -8.77 -5.74 -9.62
CA ALA A 66 -8.55 -4.53 -10.40
C ALA A 66 -7.84 -4.83 -11.72
N LEU A 67 -6.79 -5.64 -11.68
CA LEU A 67 -6.03 -6.03 -12.87
C LEU A 67 -6.88 -6.87 -13.85
N LYS A 68 -7.63 -7.88 -13.35
CA LYS A 68 -8.56 -8.65 -14.19
C LYS A 68 -9.59 -7.75 -14.88
N ARG A 69 -10.09 -6.75 -14.15
CA ARG A 69 -11.07 -5.81 -14.67
C ARG A 69 -10.46 -4.89 -15.73
N ILE A 70 -9.28 -4.32 -15.51
CA ILE A 70 -8.55 -3.53 -16.51
C ILE A 70 -8.30 -4.34 -17.79
N ILE A 71 -7.90 -5.60 -17.66
CA ILE A 71 -7.70 -6.50 -18.81
C ILE A 71 -9.02 -6.71 -19.57
N ALA A 72 -10.11 -6.98 -18.88
CA ALA A 72 -11.42 -7.18 -19.49
C ALA A 72 -11.97 -5.91 -20.17
N GLU A 73 -11.61 -4.74 -19.65
CA GLU A 73 -12.03 -3.43 -20.16
C GLU A 73 -11.04 -2.83 -21.18
N SER A 74 -9.98 -3.56 -21.57
CA SER A 74 -8.85 -3.02 -22.36
C SER A 74 -9.23 -2.41 -23.71
N GLU A 75 -10.31 -2.90 -24.37
CA GLU A 75 -10.81 -2.34 -25.63
C GLU A 75 -11.66 -1.05 -25.40
N ASN A 76 -12.17 -0.83 -24.20
CA ASN A 76 -12.94 0.34 -23.81
C ASN A 76 -12.69 0.66 -22.34
N PRO A 77 -11.53 1.25 -21.98
CA PRO A 77 -11.11 1.47 -20.61
C PRO A 77 -12.12 2.32 -19.81
N GLN A 78 -12.48 1.83 -18.62
CA GLN A 78 -13.33 2.53 -17.68
C GLN A 78 -12.55 3.13 -16.51
N CYS A 79 -11.26 2.84 -16.43
CA CYS A 79 -10.34 3.26 -15.38
C CYS A 79 -9.17 4.01 -16.02
N ASP A 80 -8.76 5.12 -15.41
CA ASP A 80 -7.62 5.90 -15.84
C ASP A 80 -6.34 5.47 -15.13
N ILE A 81 -6.46 5.08 -13.85
CA ILE A 81 -5.34 4.77 -12.95
C ILE A 81 -5.59 3.46 -12.20
N LEU A 82 -4.62 2.55 -12.25
CA LEU A 82 -4.44 1.54 -11.22
C LEU A 82 -3.50 2.15 -10.15
N TRP A 83 -4.06 2.42 -8.97
CA TRP A 83 -3.31 3.03 -7.88
C TRP A 83 -2.99 2.00 -6.82
N SER A 84 -1.75 1.54 -6.80
CA SER A 84 -1.13 0.48 -6.01
C SER A 84 -1.04 -0.87 -6.72
N GLY A 85 0.16 -1.41 -6.66
CA GLY A 85 0.58 -2.70 -7.19
C GLY A 85 2.08 -2.72 -7.47
N THR A 86 2.76 -3.80 -7.09
CA THR A 86 4.20 -3.97 -7.32
C THR A 86 4.48 -4.54 -8.72
N ILE A 87 5.72 -4.51 -9.17
CA ILE A 87 6.15 -5.23 -10.39
C ILE A 87 5.80 -6.72 -10.29
N GLY A 88 6.05 -7.33 -9.14
CA GLY A 88 5.72 -8.73 -8.89
C GLY A 88 4.23 -9.06 -9.09
N THR A 89 3.33 -8.08 -8.93
CA THR A 89 1.88 -8.29 -9.08
C THR A 89 1.33 -7.82 -10.42
N VAL A 90 1.91 -6.80 -11.04
CA VAL A 90 1.38 -6.15 -12.25
C VAL A 90 2.27 -6.35 -13.48
N GLY A 91 3.58 -6.52 -13.28
CA GLY A 91 4.61 -6.42 -14.31
C GLY A 91 4.40 -7.30 -15.55
N SER A 92 3.90 -8.54 -15.40
CA SER A 92 3.58 -9.42 -16.54
C SER A 92 2.44 -8.89 -17.44
N ASN A 93 1.74 -7.83 -17.01
CA ASN A 93 0.61 -7.21 -17.68
C ASN A 93 0.91 -5.77 -18.13
N GLY A 94 2.18 -5.40 -18.26
CA GLY A 94 2.62 -4.06 -18.65
C GLY A 94 2.01 -3.54 -19.95
N GLN A 95 1.63 -4.43 -20.88
CA GLN A 95 0.99 -4.07 -22.16
C GLN A 95 -0.36 -3.34 -22.01
N TYR A 96 -1.02 -3.41 -20.86
CA TYR A 96 -2.28 -2.72 -20.58
C TYR A 96 -2.08 -1.33 -19.96
N PHE A 97 -0.83 -0.90 -19.78
CA PHE A 97 -0.49 0.37 -19.17
C PHE A 97 0.31 1.26 -20.11
N GLN A 98 0.17 2.56 -19.94
CA GLN A 98 0.82 3.61 -20.71
C GLN A 98 2.19 3.93 -20.13
N ASP A 99 3.20 4.08 -20.98
CA ASP A 99 4.48 4.62 -20.55
C ASP A 99 4.34 6.08 -20.12
N TYR A 100 4.90 6.38 -18.95
CA TYR A 100 4.94 7.73 -18.42
C TYR A 100 6.08 7.89 -17.41
N THR A 101 6.91 8.89 -17.61
CA THR A 101 7.91 9.33 -16.64
C THR A 101 7.38 10.57 -15.94
N CYS A 102 7.21 10.51 -14.63
CA CYS A 102 6.65 11.63 -13.85
C CYS A 102 7.61 12.81 -13.75
N ALA A 103 7.07 14.01 -13.54
CA ALA A 103 7.85 15.23 -13.44
C ALA A 103 8.82 15.26 -12.24
N ASN A 104 8.62 14.39 -11.25
CA ASN A 104 9.39 14.36 -9.99
C ASN A 104 10.50 13.29 -9.94
N GLU A 105 10.72 12.54 -11.02
CA GLU A 105 11.61 11.37 -11.09
C GLU A 105 13.03 11.65 -10.55
N ASP A 106 13.59 12.84 -10.80
CA ASP A 106 14.93 13.21 -10.37
C ASP A 106 15.09 13.27 -8.84
N SER A 107 13.97 13.47 -8.12
CA SER A 107 13.96 13.52 -6.66
C SER A 107 13.93 12.15 -5.99
N PHE A 108 13.73 11.06 -6.74
CA PHE A 108 13.61 9.72 -6.19
C PHE A 108 14.98 9.11 -5.85
N TYR A 109 15.01 8.21 -4.86
CA TYR A 109 16.12 7.28 -4.72
C TYR A 109 16.26 6.43 -5.98
N ASP A 110 17.50 6.12 -6.38
CA ASP A 110 17.76 5.50 -7.69
C ASP A 110 17.06 4.15 -7.89
N GLN A 111 16.89 3.35 -6.81
CA GLN A 111 16.16 2.08 -6.85
C GLN A 111 14.65 2.21 -7.08
N TYR A 112 14.08 3.42 -6.92
CA TYR A 112 12.65 3.66 -7.11
C TYR A 112 12.33 4.39 -8.42
N LYS A 113 13.33 4.72 -9.23
CA LYS A 113 13.13 5.33 -10.54
C LYS A 113 12.43 4.38 -11.52
N ASN A 114 11.68 4.94 -12.43
CA ASN A 114 10.96 4.19 -13.45
C ASN A 114 11.92 3.66 -14.52
N VAL A 115 12.18 2.37 -14.49
CA VAL A 115 13.00 1.67 -15.49
C VAL A 115 12.18 0.79 -16.43
N GLU A 116 10.92 0.53 -16.09
CA GLU A 116 9.98 -0.28 -16.85
C GLU A 116 9.22 0.52 -17.94
N GLY A 117 9.16 1.84 -17.80
CA GLY A 117 8.45 2.75 -18.68
C GLY A 117 7.02 3.07 -18.20
N ASN A 118 6.27 2.08 -17.75
CA ASN A 118 4.83 2.20 -17.39
C ASN A 118 4.53 2.17 -15.89
N LEU A 119 5.54 2.07 -15.05
CA LEU A 119 5.43 2.04 -13.60
C LEU A 119 6.06 3.28 -12.98
N THR A 120 5.28 4.13 -12.34
CA THR A 120 5.81 5.14 -11.40
C THR A 120 5.64 4.62 -9.97
N ARG A 121 6.74 4.48 -9.22
CA ARG A 121 6.67 4.18 -7.79
C ARG A 121 6.27 5.44 -7.03
N PHE A 122 5.43 5.29 -6.01
CA PHE A 122 4.96 6.44 -5.22
C PHE A 122 5.22 6.29 -3.72
N ASP A 123 5.54 5.09 -3.25
CA ASP A 123 5.98 4.82 -1.89
C ASP A 123 6.84 3.56 -1.85
N CYS A 124 7.31 3.19 -0.66
CA CYS A 124 7.92 1.88 -0.44
C CYS A 124 7.32 1.23 0.82
N VAL A 125 7.10 -0.07 0.72
CA VAL A 125 6.28 -0.81 1.68
C VAL A 125 7.00 -2.06 2.17
N PRO A 126 7.48 -2.06 3.43
CA PRO A 126 7.96 -3.27 4.08
C PRO A 126 6.83 -4.26 4.35
N SER A 127 7.13 -5.55 4.21
CA SER A 127 6.35 -6.61 4.82
C SER A 127 6.60 -6.65 6.32
N VAL A 128 5.55 -6.87 7.14
CA VAL A 128 5.66 -6.94 8.60
C VAL A 128 4.79 -8.05 9.18
N ILE A 129 5.19 -8.56 10.33
CA ILE A 129 4.33 -9.37 11.20
C ILE A 129 3.63 -8.42 12.18
N MET A 130 2.29 -8.46 12.20
CA MET A 130 1.45 -7.72 13.13
C MET A 130 1.05 -8.64 14.29
N ILE A 131 1.18 -8.16 15.52
CA ILE A 131 0.94 -8.94 16.74
C ILE A 131 -0.08 -8.20 17.60
N ASN A 132 -1.08 -8.93 18.10
CA ASN A 132 -1.94 -8.46 19.17
C ASN A 132 -1.37 -8.91 20.53
N THR A 133 -0.88 -7.94 21.32
CA THR A 133 -0.18 -8.19 22.58
C THR A 133 -1.09 -8.66 23.70
N ASP A 134 -2.40 -8.45 23.59
CA ASP A 134 -3.37 -8.91 24.61
C ASP A 134 -3.60 -10.42 24.55
N ILE A 135 -3.37 -11.05 23.39
CA ILE A 135 -3.72 -12.46 23.16
C ILE A 135 -2.54 -13.35 22.76
N ILE A 136 -1.38 -12.78 22.42
CA ILE A 136 -0.18 -13.56 22.09
C ILE A 136 0.41 -14.31 23.31
N GLY A 137 0.19 -13.81 24.52
CA GLY A 137 0.79 -14.31 25.74
C GLY A 137 2.29 -14.05 25.82
N ASP A 138 3.04 -15.00 26.37
CA ASP A 138 4.49 -14.89 26.59
C ASP A 138 5.32 -15.30 25.34
N ILE A 139 4.69 -15.45 24.17
CA ILE A 139 5.38 -15.86 22.95
C ILE A 139 6.09 -14.64 22.35
N GLU A 140 7.42 -14.70 22.32
CA GLU A 140 8.23 -13.70 21.64
C GLU A 140 8.31 -14.03 20.15
N ILE A 141 8.06 -13.03 19.29
CA ILE A 141 8.19 -13.14 17.84
C ILE A 141 9.17 -12.06 17.36
N LYS A 142 10.26 -12.50 16.72
CA LYS A 142 11.28 -11.67 16.08
C LYS A 142 11.31 -11.84 14.56
N GLY A 143 10.75 -12.96 14.07
CA GLY A 143 10.79 -13.25 12.67
C GLY A 143 9.95 -14.45 12.26
N TYR A 144 10.20 -14.94 11.07
CA TYR A 144 9.46 -16.04 10.48
C TYR A 144 9.61 -17.36 11.24
N LYS A 145 10.80 -17.66 11.77
CA LYS A 145 11.06 -18.92 12.50
C LYS A 145 10.13 -19.08 13.70
N ASP A 146 9.83 -17.99 14.38
CA ASP A 146 9.00 -18.00 15.58
C ASP A 146 7.53 -18.35 15.26
N LEU A 147 7.09 -18.10 14.00
CA LEU A 147 5.74 -18.44 13.54
C LEU A 147 5.48 -19.96 13.48
N LEU A 148 6.54 -20.78 13.49
CA LEU A 148 6.42 -22.24 13.52
C LEU A 148 6.16 -22.78 14.93
N ASN A 149 6.08 -21.92 15.96
CA ASN A 149 5.73 -22.33 17.31
C ASN A 149 4.36 -23.02 17.32
N PRO A 150 4.23 -24.28 17.79
CA PRO A 150 2.97 -25.02 17.79
C PRO A 150 1.83 -24.33 18.56
N ALA A 151 2.15 -23.47 19.54
CA ALA A 151 1.16 -22.70 20.29
C ALA A 151 0.47 -21.60 19.46
N LEU A 152 1.00 -21.28 18.29
CA LEU A 152 0.43 -20.33 17.34
C LEU A 152 -0.49 -20.99 16.30
N LYS A 153 -0.56 -22.33 16.25
CA LYS A 153 -1.42 -23.02 15.29
C LYS A 153 -2.88 -22.58 15.42
N GLY A 154 -3.43 -22.07 14.30
CA GLY A 154 -4.78 -21.50 14.23
C GLY A 154 -4.94 -20.09 14.80
N LYS A 155 -3.86 -19.48 15.31
CA LYS A 155 -3.83 -18.09 15.80
C LYS A 155 -3.18 -17.11 14.83
N ILE A 156 -2.68 -17.61 13.70
CA ILE A 156 -2.07 -16.83 12.63
C ILE A 156 -3.10 -16.63 11.53
N VAL A 157 -3.19 -15.40 11.02
CA VAL A 157 -3.96 -15.08 9.81
C VAL A 157 -3.05 -14.62 8.68
N PHE A 158 -3.31 -15.15 7.51
CA PHE A 158 -2.63 -14.82 6.26
C PHE A 158 -3.64 -14.73 5.12
N ALA A 159 -3.47 -13.78 4.20
CA ALA A 159 -4.34 -13.70 3.04
C ALA A 159 -3.80 -14.56 1.89
N ASN A 160 -4.70 -14.96 1.01
CA ASN A 160 -4.34 -15.75 -0.16
C ASN A 160 -3.42 -14.93 -1.10
N PRO A 161 -2.20 -15.38 -1.41
CA PRO A 161 -1.27 -14.69 -2.31
C PRO A 161 -1.83 -14.45 -3.73
N GLN A 162 -2.81 -15.25 -4.18
CA GLN A 162 -3.47 -15.03 -5.46
C GLN A 162 -4.39 -13.79 -5.45
N ALA A 163 -4.99 -13.47 -4.31
CA ALA A 163 -5.98 -12.40 -4.17
C ALA A 163 -5.38 -11.08 -3.65
N SER A 164 -4.26 -11.15 -2.94
CA SER A 164 -3.62 -10.02 -2.25
C SER A 164 -2.16 -9.87 -2.65
N SER A 165 -1.80 -8.69 -3.19
CA SER A 165 -0.42 -8.39 -3.55
C SER A 165 0.51 -8.39 -2.33
N SER A 166 0.10 -7.81 -1.20
CA SER A 166 0.92 -7.81 0.02
C SER A 166 1.18 -9.22 0.55
N SER A 167 0.24 -10.15 0.37
CA SER A 167 0.45 -11.56 0.75
C SER A 167 1.36 -12.30 -0.23
N PHE A 168 1.30 -11.94 -1.51
CA PHE A 168 2.28 -12.43 -2.48
C PHE A 168 3.68 -11.92 -2.15
N GLU A 169 3.83 -10.63 -1.80
CA GLU A 169 5.12 -10.09 -1.35
C GLU A 169 5.62 -10.77 -0.07
N HIS A 170 4.73 -11.12 0.87
CA HIS A 170 5.12 -11.94 2.02
C HIS A 170 5.58 -13.34 1.65
N LEU A 171 4.94 -13.99 0.67
CA LEU A 171 5.41 -15.27 0.15
C LEU A 171 6.81 -15.13 -0.46
N VAL A 172 7.04 -14.11 -1.29
CA VAL A 172 8.36 -13.79 -1.84
C VAL A 172 9.37 -13.57 -0.71
N ASN A 173 9.01 -12.77 0.30
CA ASN A 173 9.86 -12.50 1.46
C ASN A 173 10.23 -13.79 2.21
N MET A 174 9.27 -14.71 2.46
CA MET A 174 9.53 -16.01 3.07
C MET A 174 10.53 -16.83 2.24
N LEU A 175 10.34 -16.84 0.90
CA LEU A 175 11.20 -17.61 0.02
C LEU A 175 12.67 -17.15 0.06
N TYR A 176 12.89 -15.82 0.12
CA TYR A 176 14.25 -15.27 0.23
C TYR A 176 14.79 -15.34 1.66
N ALA A 177 14.03 -14.89 2.67
CA ALA A 177 14.49 -14.81 4.05
C ALA A 177 14.78 -16.20 4.67
N MET A 178 14.04 -17.22 4.24
CA MET A 178 14.20 -18.60 4.71
C MET A 178 14.91 -19.49 3.69
N GLY A 179 15.33 -18.88 2.59
CA GLY A 179 16.14 -19.53 1.56
C GLY A 179 17.62 -19.55 1.88
N THR A 180 18.40 -20.08 0.96
CA THR A 180 19.85 -20.13 1.01
C THR A 180 20.46 -19.35 -0.15
N ASP A 181 21.67 -18.81 0.04
CA ASP A 181 22.43 -18.14 -1.00
C ASP A 181 21.72 -16.95 -1.66
N ASN A 182 20.88 -16.24 -0.89
CA ASN A 182 20.02 -15.16 -1.37
C ASN A 182 19.15 -15.57 -2.57
N GLN A 183 18.64 -16.81 -2.56
CA GLN A 183 17.75 -17.34 -3.59
C GLN A 183 16.34 -17.56 -3.03
N PRO A 184 15.28 -17.44 -3.85
CA PRO A 184 13.89 -17.64 -3.43
C PRO A 184 13.54 -19.15 -3.33
N ASN A 185 14.26 -19.88 -2.49
CA ASN A 185 14.15 -21.32 -2.36
C ASN A 185 13.67 -21.82 -0.98
N GLY A 186 13.16 -20.91 -0.12
CA GLY A 186 12.67 -21.20 1.24
C GLY A 186 11.37 -22.02 1.32
N TRP A 187 11.13 -22.94 0.39
CA TRP A 187 9.89 -23.74 0.31
C TRP A 187 9.69 -24.68 1.48
N ASP A 188 10.76 -25.19 2.08
CA ASP A 188 10.65 -26.04 3.28
C ASP A 188 10.00 -25.27 4.43
N TYR A 189 10.38 -24.00 4.61
CA TYR A 189 9.72 -23.13 5.57
C TYR A 189 8.25 -22.88 5.22
N VAL A 190 7.93 -22.56 3.97
CA VAL A 190 6.55 -22.30 3.52
C VAL A 190 5.65 -23.52 3.78
N ASN A 191 6.14 -24.73 3.53
CA ASN A 191 5.41 -25.96 3.82
C ASN A 191 5.11 -26.12 5.32
N GLU A 192 6.06 -25.82 6.20
CA GLU A 192 5.83 -25.86 7.65
C GLU A 192 4.93 -24.72 8.13
N PHE A 193 5.05 -23.50 7.54
CA PHE A 193 4.18 -22.37 7.84
C PHE A 193 2.72 -22.65 7.48
N CYS A 194 2.44 -23.32 6.37
CA CYS A 194 1.07 -23.68 5.99
C CYS A 194 0.37 -24.54 7.04
N LYS A 195 1.12 -25.37 7.81
CA LYS A 195 0.55 -26.20 8.89
C LYS A 195 0.06 -25.35 10.09
N GLN A 196 0.48 -24.08 10.19
CA GLN A 196 -0.02 -23.13 11.18
C GLN A 196 -1.39 -22.54 10.83
N LEU A 197 -1.86 -22.76 9.58
CA LEU A 197 -3.09 -22.19 9.01
C LEU A 197 -4.22 -23.21 8.85
N PRO A 198 -4.69 -23.88 9.92
CA PRO A 198 -5.68 -24.96 9.83
C PRO A 198 -7.04 -24.51 9.27
N ASN A 199 -7.31 -23.20 9.26
CA ASN A 199 -8.52 -22.59 8.71
C ASN A 199 -8.31 -22.04 7.28
N GLY A 200 -7.14 -22.28 6.69
CA GLY A 200 -6.76 -21.73 5.38
C GLY A 200 -6.43 -20.24 5.43
N CYS A 201 -6.53 -19.60 4.27
CA CYS A 201 -6.23 -18.17 4.08
C CYS A 201 -7.51 -17.34 3.95
N VAL A 202 -7.46 -16.07 4.43
CA VAL A 202 -8.51 -15.07 4.15
C VAL A 202 -8.33 -14.45 2.75
N ASN A 203 -9.33 -13.72 2.25
CA ASN A 203 -9.33 -13.26 0.86
C ASN A 203 -8.70 -11.87 0.64
N SER A 204 -8.34 -11.15 1.69
CA SER A 204 -7.78 -9.80 1.56
C SER A 204 -6.83 -9.45 2.70
N SER A 205 -5.86 -8.56 2.41
CA SER A 205 -4.99 -7.99 3.45
C SER A 205 -5.77 -7.21 4.52
N SER A 206 -6.90 -6.59 4.15
CA SER A 206 -7.74 -5.90 5.12
C SER A 206 -8.37 -6.84 6.15
N ALA A 207 -8.71 -8.07 5.77
CA ALA A 207 -9.16 -9.08 6.71
C ALA A 207 -8.04 -9.52 7.67
N VAL A 208 -6.77 -9.51 7.21
CA VAL A 208 -5.62 -9.82 8.07
C VAL A 208 -5.47 -8.79 9.19
N TYR A 209 -5.20 -7.53 8.84
CA TYR A 209 -4.90 -6.54 9.89
C TYR A 209 -6.11 -6.19 10.76
N LYS A 210 -7.34 -6.24 10.23
CA LYS A 210 -8.55 -6.08 11.03
C LYS A 210 -8.74 -7.25 11.99
N GLY A 211 -8.61 -8.50 11.53
CA GLY A 211 -8.77 -9.67 12.38
C GLY A 211 -7.76 -9.71 13.54
N VAL A 212 -6.53 -9.21 13.34
CA VAL A 212 -5.57 -9.04 14.43
C VAL A 212 -5.95 -7.90 15.37
N ALA A 213 -6.36 -6.74 14.82
CA ALA A 213 -6.76 -5.58 15.63
C ALA A 213 -8.00 -5.87 16.47
N ASP A 214 -8.97 -6.61 15.93
CA ASP A 214 -10.22 -7.00 16.59
C ASP A 214 -10.03 -8.17 17.58
N GLY A 215 -8.82 -8.76 17.65
CA GLY A 215 -8.49 -9.85 18.56
C GLY A 215 -8.99 -11.23 18.13
N GLU A 216 -9.36 -11.42 16.88
CA GLU A 216 -9.69 -12.73 16.31
C GLU A 216 -8.44 -13.60 16.13
N TYR A 217 -7.30 -12.98 15.85
CA TYR A 217 -6.00 -13.63 15.64
C TYR A 217 -4.91 -12.95 16.46
N ALA A 218 -3.97 -13.75 16.96
CA ALA A 218 -2.83 -13.22 17.71
C ALA A 218 -1.77 -12.60 16.78
N VAL A 219 -1.65 -13.13 15.57
CA VAL A 219 -0.60 -12.79 14.60
C VAL A 219 -1.20 -12.67 13.21
N GLY A 220 -0.75 -11.66 12.46
CA GLY A 220 -1.08 -11.51 11.04
C GLY A 220 0.13 -11.10 10.21
N LEU A 221 0.22 -11.62 9.00
CA LEU A 221 1.26 -11.23 8.05
C LEU A 221 0.66 -10.22 7.09
N THR A 222 1.16 -8.98 7.15
CA THR A 222 0.60 -7.85 6.41
C THR A 222 1.68 -6.86 5.98
N PHE A 223 1.30 -5.80 5.32
CA PHE A 223 2.19 -4.69 4.98
C PHE A 223 2.19 -3.63 6.11
N GLU A 224 3.27 -2.87 6.20
CA GLU A 224 3.52 -1.94 7.30
C GLU A 224 2.34 -1.00 7.58
N GLN A 225 1.85 -0.26 6.58
CA GLN A 225 0.74 0.68 6.78
C GLN A 225 -0.51 0.01 7.36
N GLY A 226 -0.87 -1.19 6.85
CA GLY A 226 -2.06 -1.91 7.32
C GLY A 226 -2.01 -2.16 8.82
N GLY A 227 -0.85 -2.56 9.34
CA GLY A 227 -0.62 -2.77 10.76
C GLY A 227 -0.38 -1.48 11.55
N ALA A 228 0.40 -0.53 11.00
CA ALA A 228 0.78 0.73 11.66
C ALA A 228 -0.44 1.58 12.06
N THR A 229 -1.48 1.56 11.24
CA THR A 229 -2.75 2.26 11.51
C THR A 229 -3.37 1.87 12.87
N TYR A 230 -3.09 0.66 13.35
CA TYR A 230 -3.64 0.13 14.60
C TYR A 230 -2.68 0.21 15.80
N VAL A 231 -1.40 0.51 15.58
CA VAL A 231 -0.42 0.67 16.69
C VAL A 231 -0.88 1.69 17.76
N PRO A 232 -1.52 2.83 17.41
CA PRO A 232 -2.02 3.77 18.40
C PRO A 232 -3.09 3.21 19.36
N GLN A 233 -3.69 2.05 19.08
CA GLN A 233 -4.62 1.38 20.01
C GLN A 233 -3.90 0.85 21.26
N GLY A 234 -2.57 0.68 21.22
CA GLY A 234 -1.73 0.30 22.36
C GLY A 234 -1.54 -1.21 22.52
N ASN A 235 -2.33 -2.04 21.85
CA ASN A 235 -2.23 -3.50 21.91
C ASN A 235 -1.71 -4.14 20.61
N ILE A 236 -1.26 -3.31 19.66
CA ILE A 236 -0.69 -3.78 18.39
C ILE A 236 0.79 -3.45 18.33
N LYS A 237 1.58 -4.46 17.96
CA LYS A 237 3.02 -4.35 17.70
C LYS A 237 3.33 -4.83 16.29
N LEU A 238 4.25 -4.14 15.63
CA LEU A 238 4.82 -4.57 14.35
C LEU A 238 6.21 -5.15 14.56
N VAL A 239 6.52 -6.21 13.84
CA VAL A 239 7.82 -6.87 13.81
C VAL A 239 8.33 -6.90 12.38
N TYR A 240 9.52 -6.35 12.18
CA TYR A 240 10.30 -6.50 10.96
C TYR A 240 11.19 -7.73 11.16
N MET A 241 11.03 -8.71 10.30
CA MET A 241 11.63 -10.02 10.49
C MET A 241 13.15 -9.97 10.56
N GLU A 242 13.75 -10.56 11.59
CA GLU A 242 15.21 -10.59 11.76
C GLU A 242 15.93 -11.34 10.66
N GLU A 243 15.27 -12.32 10.03
CA GLU A 243 15.80 -13.05 8.88
C GLU A 243 15.92 -12.19 7.63
N GLY A 244 15.16 -11.10 7.58
CA GLY A 244 15.21 -10.08 6.54
C GLY A 244 13.86 -9.69 5.98
N VAL A 245 13.80 -8.46 5.48
CA VAL A 245 12.59 -7.82 4.95
C VAL A 245 12.85 -7.36 3.52
N ILE A 246 12.01 -7.79 2.60
CA ILE A 246 11.95 -7.21 1.26
C ILE A 246 11.07 -5.96 1.33
N ILE A 247 11.56 -4.86 0.77
CA ILE A 247 10.84 -3.58 0.71
C ILE A 247 10.50 -3.28 -0.74
N ARG A 248 9.23 -3.24 -1.06
CA ARG A 248 8.74 -2.98 -2.40
C ARG A 248 8.41 -1.52 -2.62
N GLY A 249 8.77 -1.01 -3.80
CA GLY A 249 8.18 0.20 -4.32
C GLY A 249 6.78 -0.10 -4.84
N ASP A 250 5.75 0.43 -4.20
CA ASP A 250 4.38 0.30 -4.68
C ASP A 250 4.13 1.26 -5.85
N GLY A 251 3.39 0.81 -6.85
CA GLY A 251 3.29 1.48 -8.14
C GLY A 251 1.96 2.17 -8.39
N VAL A 252 2.00 3.19 -9.21
CA VAL A 252 0.84 3.80 -9.87
C VAL A 252 1.02 3.66 -11.37
N TYR A 253 -0.04 3.22 -12.05
CA TYR A 253 -0.03 2.88 -13.46
C TYR A 253 -1.14 3.62 -14.19
N ILE A 254 -0.82 4.27 -15.31
CA ILE A 254 -1.82 4.88 -16.20
C ILE A 254 -2.35 3.79 -17.13
N THR A 255 -3.65 3.58 -17.15
CA THR A 255 -4.28 2.59 -18.04
C THR A 255 -4.10 3.03 -19.50
N LYS A 256 -3.75 2.09 -20.37
CA LYS A 256 -3.56 2.38 -21.80
C LYS A 256 -4.87 2.81 -22.44
N ASN A 257 -4.82 3.86 -23.25
CA ASN A 257 -5.99 4.46 -23.90
C ASN A 257 -7.08 4.94 -22.92
N CYS A 258 -6.74 5.28 -21.69
CA CYS A 258 -7.70 5.79 -20.71
C CYS A 258 -8.37 7.09 -21.20
N PRO A 259 -9.65 7.34 -20.81
CA PRO A 259 -10.39 8.51 -21.27
C PRO A 259 -9.82 9.85 -20.82
N ASN A 260 -9.20 9.89 -19.61
CA ASN A 260 -8.77 11.14 -18.98
C ASN A 260 -7.25 11.21 -18.80
N LEU A 261 -6.50 10.97 -19.88
CA LEU A 261 -5.03 10.84 -19.85
C LEU A 261 -4.31 12.03 -19.17
N ASP A 262 -4.74 13.27 -19.44
CA ASP A 262 -4.08 14.44 -18.86
C ASP A 262 -4.35 14.55 -17.34
N SER A 263 -5.55 14.17 -16.88
CA SER A 263 -5.87 14.07 -15.45
C SER A 263 -5.06 12.94 -14.80
N ALA A 264 -4.87 11.81 -15.49
CA ALA A 264 -4.08 10.69 -15.01
C ALA A 264 -2.60 11.06 -14.82
N ARG A 265 -2.00 11.72 -15.79
CA ARG A 265 -0.61 12.25 -15.70
C ARG A 265 -0.48 13.23 -14.53
N LYS A 266 -1.44 14.16 -14.42
CA LYS A 266 -1.45 15.13 -13.33
C LYS A 266 -1.56 14.47 -11.96
N PHE A 267 -2.33 13.38 -11.84
CA PHE A 267 -2.40 12.60 -10.61
C PHE A 267 -1.07 11.95 -10.25
N VAL A 268 -0.39 11.34 -11.21
CA VAL A 268 0.92 10.71 -10.99
C VAL A 268 1.95 11.75 -10.54
N ASP A 269 2.00 12.92 -11.21
CA ASP A 269 2.91 14.02 -10.83
C ASP A 269 2.57 14.59 -9.44
N TRP A 270 1.29 14.77 -9.14
CA TRP A 270 0.84 15.26 -7.84
C TRP A 270 1.14 14.25 -6.72
N LEU A 271 0.84 12.96 -6.92
CA LEU A 271 1.07 11.90 -5.93
C LEU A 271 2.55 11.77 -5.54
N THR A 272 3.43 12.06 -6.49
CA THR A 272 4.89 12.03 -6.32
C THR A 272 5.50 13.40 -5.97
N SER A 273 4.68 14.45 -5.80
CA SER A 273 5.15 15.77 -5.35
C SER A 273 5.69 15.69 -3.91
N LYS A 274 6.49 16.70 -3.53
CA LYS A 274 7.05 16.73 -2.18
C LYS A 274 5.96 16.81 -1.12
N GLU A 275 4.96 17.65 -1.34
CA GLU A 275 3.84 17.90 -0.43
C GLU A 275 2.98 16.64 -0.22
N ALA A 276 2.64 15.92 -1.29
CA ALA A 276 1.90 14.67 -1.19
C ALA A 276 2.73 13.57 -0.48
N GLN A 277 4.02 13.49 -0.77
CA GLN A 277 4.93 12.54 -0.14
C GLN A 277 5.16 12.83 1.35
N GLU A 278 5.31 14.10 1.76
CA GLU A 278 5.38 14.51 3.16
C GLU A 278 4.08 14.15 3.90
N TYR A 279 2.93 14.40 3.29
CA TYR A 279 1.63 14.04 3.86
C TYR A 279 1.47 12.53 4.02
N MET A 280 1.77 11.74 2.97
CA MET A 280 1.70 10.27 3.03
C MET A 280 2.62 9.70 4.10
N ASN A 281 3.85 10.21 4.18
CA ASN A 281 4.84 9.72 5.13
C ASN A 281 4.46 10.04 6.59
N SER A 282 4.00 11.27 6.86
CA SER A 282 3.71 11.72 8.23
C SER A 282 2.33 11.29 8.76
N THR A 283 1.33 11.10 7.88
CA THR A 283 -0.06 10.89 8.31
C THR A 283 -0.68 9.57 7.84
N GLN A 284 -0.14 8.97 6.77
CA GLN A 284 -0.70 7.75 6.18
C GLN A 284 0.18 6.52 6.40
N PHE A 285 1.27 6.64 7.16
CA PHE A 285 2.24 5.56 7.42
C PHE A 285 2.77 4.92 6.13
N ARG A 286 3.00 5.76 5.09
CA ARG A 286 3.59 5.35 3.81
C ARG A 286 4.97 5.95 3.66
N ARG A 287 5.99 5.10 3.52
CA ARG A 287 7.38 5.55 3.39
C ARG A 287 7.58 6.25 2.06
N THR A 288 8.28 7.37 2.11
CA THR A 288 8.59 8.15 0.90
C THR A 288 9.65 7.48 0.04
N ILE A 289 9.55 7.71 -1.27
CA ILE A 289 10.57 7.34 -2.25
C ILE A 289 11.51 8.51 -2.61
N ARG A 290 11.27 9.70 -2.02
CA ARG A 290 12.00 10.94 -2.33
C ARG A 290 13.17 11.14 -1.39
N LYS A 291 14.31 11.61 -1.95
CA LYS A 291 15.54 11.96 -1.21
C LYS A 291 15.39 13.20 -0.33
N ASP A 292 14.43 14.09 -0.68
CA ASP A 292 14.23 15.39 -0.05
C ASP A 292 13.05 15.43 0.94
N VAL A 293 12.49 14.26 1.28
CA VAL A 293 11.47 14.08 2.32
C VAL A 293 12.07 13.20 3.43
N PRO A 294 12.17 13.69 4.68
CA PRO A 294 12.75 12.95 5.79
C PRO A 294 11.86 11.78 6.22
N GLU A 295 12.48 10.75 6.82
CA GLU A 295 11.74 9.69 7.51
C GLU A 295 10.94 10.25 8.70
N THR A 296 9.83 9.59 9.05
CA THR A 296 9.01 9.96 10.21
C THR A 296 9.38 9.12 11.44
N GLU A 297 9.31 9.73 12.63
CA GLU A 297 9.51 9.03 13.90
C GLU A 297 8.40 8.02 14.24
N SER A 298 7.27 8.06 13.54
CA SER A 298 6.14 7.14 13.75
C SER A 298 6.34 5.72 13.18
N MET A 299 7.42 5.52 12.41
CA MET A 299 7.80 4.24 11.81
C MET A 299 9.25 3.89 12.21
N ALA A 300 9.61 2.61 12.18
CA ALA A 300 10.99 2.20 12.39
C ALA A 300 11.92 2.84 11.34
N SER A 301 13.11 3.30 11.74
CA SER A 301 14.09 3.79 10.76
C SER A 301 14.49 2.70 9.77
N MET A 302 14.64 3.06 8.50
CA MET A 302 15.11 2.13 7.46
C MET A 302 16.47 1.48 7.82
N GLU A 303 17.34 2.20 8.51
CA GLU A 303 18.63 1.68 8.97
C GLU A 303 18.48 0.55 10.00
N SER A 304 17.36 0.48 10.72
CA SER A 304 17.09 -0.57 11.72
C SER A 304 16.51 -1.85 11.11
N ILE A 305 16.13 -1.83 9.84
CA ILE A 305 15.51 -2.97 9.15
C ILE A 305 16.61 -3.76 8.42
N ASN A 306 16.66 -5.07 8.66
CA ASN A 306 17.49 -5.99 7.89
C ASN A 306 16.91 -6.17 6.49
N VAL A 307 17.33 -5.35 5.51
CA VAL A 307 16.76 -5.34 4.16
C VAL A 307 17.39 -6.43 3.29
N ILE A 308 16.52 -7.26 2.69
CA ILE A 308 16.93 -8.19 1.62
C ILE A 308 16.82 -7.46 0.29
N VAL A 309 17.91 -7.45 -0.46
CA VAL A 309 17.91 -6.98 -1.85
C VAL A 309 17.65 -8.18 -2.75
N ASP A 310 16.56 -8.14 -3.50
CA ASP A 310 16.17 -9.17 -4.47
C ASP A 310 15.95 -8.58 -5.85
N ASP A 311 15.68 -9.43 -6.84
CA ASP A 311 15.26 -9.02 -8.17
C ASP A 311 13.73 -9.17 -8.32
N GLU A 312 13.03 -8.05 -8.36
CA GLU A 312 11.57 -8.02 -8.51
C GLU A 312 11.08 -8.75 -9.78
N LYS A 313 11.91 -8.83 -10.84
CA LYS A 313 11.55 -9.51 -12.09
C LYS A 313 11.42 -11.01 -11.89
N ILE A 314 12.28 -11.60 -11.07
CA ILE A 314 12.19 -13.03 -10.72
C ILE A 314 10.82 -13.33 -10.08
N ALA A 315 10.38 -12.48 -9.15
CA ALA A 315 9.06 -12.64 -8.52
C ALA A 315 7.91 -12.52 -9.54
N SER A 316 8.02 -11.58 -10.50
CA SER A 316 7.03 -11.41 -11.57
C SER A 316 6.97 -12.62 -12.51
N GLU A 317 8.13 -13.11 -12.94
CA GLU A 317 8.26 -14.25 -13.87
C GLU A 317 7.72 -15.55 -13.27
N HIS A 318 7.98 -15.80 -11.99
CA HIS A 318 7.57 -17.02 -11.29
C HIS A 318 6.25 -16.92 -10.52
N LYS A 319 5.55 -15.79 -10.62
CA LYS A 319 4.35 -15.50 -9.80
C LYS A 319 3.33 -16.64 -9.81
N MET A 320 2.91 -17.09 -10.99
CA MET A 320 1.88 -18.12 -11.10
C MET A 320 2.36 -19.46 -10.55
N GLU A 321 3.58 -19.86 -10.87
CA GLU A 321 4.22 -21.07 -10.34
C GLU A 321 4.27 -21.05 -8.80
N TRP A 322 4.70 -19.93 -8.21
CA TRP A 322 4.81 -19.83 -6.75
C TRP A 322 3.45 -19.80 -6.05
N ILE A 323 2.44 -19.18 -6.67
CA ILE A 323 1.07 -19.21 -6.15
C ILE A 323 0.52 -20.64 -6.17
N GLU A 324 0.68 -21.37 -7.27
CA GLU A 324 0.25 -22.78 -7.39
C GLU A 324 0.95 -23.65 -6.35
N LYS A 325 2.27 -23.52 -6.21
CA LYS A 325 3.06 -24.26 -5.22
C LYS A 325 2.67 -23.94 -3.77
N PHE A 326 2.34 -22.67 -3.47
CA PHE A 326 1.80 -22.29 -2.17
C PHE A 326 0.43 -22.94 -1.92
N GLN A 327 -0.45 -22.96 -2.92
CA GLN A 327 -1.77 -23.59 -2.81
C GLN A 327 -1.66 -25.10 -2.57
N GLU A 328 -0.75 -25.77 -3.25
CA GLU A 328 -0.46 -27.20 -3.02
C GLU A 328 0.05 -27.43 -1.59
N ALA A 329 0.99 -26.61 -1.11
CA ALA A 329 1.49 -26.68 0.27
C ALA A 329 0.37 -26.49 1.30
N LEU A 330 -0.55 -25.55 1.06
CA LEU A 330 -1.69 -25.31 1.94
C LEU A 330 -2.68 -26.48 1.93
N ILE A 331 -3.01 -27.04 0.77
CA ILE A 331 -3.89 -28.22 0.65
C ILE A 331 -3.29 -29.39 1.42
N ASN A 332 -2.01 -29.69 1.18
CA ASN A 332 -1.32 -30.81 1.87
C ASN A 332 -1.24 -30.61 3.40
N ALA A 333 -1.25 -29.37 3.86
CA ALA A 333 -1.25 -29.04 5.29
C ALA A 333 -2.65 -29.17 5.95
N LEU A 334 -3.73 -29.16 5.15
CA LEU A 334 -5.12 -29.28 5.61
C LEU A 334 -5.65 -30.73 5.55
N GLU A 335 -4.95 -31.63 4.85
CA GLU A 335 -5.21 -33.09 4.81
C GLU A 335 -4.64 -33.77 6.07
#